data_d98c83ca104b079c80e4a3b94052b320
#
_entry.id   d98c83ca104b079c80e4a3b94052b320
#
_cell.length_a   1.000
_cell.length_b   1.000
_cell.length_c   1.000
_cell.angle_alpha   90.00
_cell.angle_beta   90.00
_cell.angle_gamma   90.00
#
_symmetry.space_group_name_H-M   'P 1'
#
loop_
_entity.id
_entity.type
_entity.pdbx_description
1 polymer ?
#
loop_
_entity_poly.entity_id
_entity_poly.type
_entity_poly.pdbx_seq_one_letter_code
_entity_poly.pdbx_strand_id
1 'polypeptide(L)'
;LEFIRKHAVRRGSVLILSIDFDEACLGVLSEQGVRHVWEGTLNLPSKLYHVDYEKVLRDFITEVAKIVLEIAKREDVKAILISGPGEIKNYVKTELADKTELPVYSDSTSTGGCQGLNETLKRDTIKRVIGELGVLKARSILEEFKELLVKDHDMVSYGLREVFDASLMGAVKSLVVVDGLLRTPSDEERNMLFEALRQAHQHGAEVVIVPGKSDVGLELEGFGGVVAILRFKLHKTRVDLTE
;
A
#
# COMPACT_ATOMS: atom_id res chain seq x y z
N LEU A 1 14.36 12.07 -1.38
CA LEU A 1 13.67 11.03 -2.17
C LEU A 1 13.43 9.76 -1.35
N GLU A 2 14.42 9.29 -0.61
CA GLU A 2 14.30 8.08 0.22
C GLU A 2 13.31 8.26 1.38
N PHE A 3 13.31 9.44 2.01
CA PHE A 3 12.34 9.84 3.04
C PHE A 3 10.91 9.82 2.48
N ILE A 4 10.68 10.38 1.29
CA ILE A 4 9.36 10.44 0.66
C ILE A 4 8.89 9.06 0.22
N ARG A 5 9.77 8.22 -0.36
CA ARG A 5 9.46 6.83 -0.72
C ARG A 5 9.12 5.97 0.51
N LYS A 6 9.79 6.21 1.62
CA LYS A 6 9.58 5.47 2.87
C LYS A 6 8.26 5.82 3.55
N HIS A 7 7.70 7.02 3.28
CA HIS A 7 6.47 7.52 3.91
C HIS A 7 5.27 7.58 2.96
N ALA A 8 5.46 7.26 1.67
CA ALA A 8 4.37 7.22 0.68
C ALA A 8 3.40 6.04 0.88
N VAL A 9 3.72 5.12 1.78
CA VAL A 9 2.88 3.93 2.11
C VAL A 9 2.34 4.08 3.54
N ARG A 10 1.80 5.26 3.88
CA ARG A 10 1.10 5.39 5.17
C ARG A 10 -0.25 4.68 5.12
N ARG A 11 -0.40 3.64 5.95
CA ARG A 11 -1.62 2.87 6.27
C ARG A 11 -1.99 1.72 5.33
N GLY A 12 -1.08 1.17 4.54
CA GLY A 12 -1.30 -0.12 3.91
C GLY A 12 -0.31 -1.14 4.43
N SER A 13 -0.66 -1.91 5.46
CA SER A 13 0.16 -3.05 5.86
C SER A 13 -0.09 -4.22 4.91
N VAL A 14 0.96 -4.96 4.58
CA VAL A 14 0.89 -6.20 3.79
C VAL A 14 1.23 -7.36 4.70
N LEU A 15 0.33 -8.35 4.76
CA LEU A 15 0.62 -9.62 5.42
C LEU A 15 1.40 -10.51 4.46
N ILE A 16 2.57 -10.95 4.85
CA ILE A 16 3.42 -11.84 4.08
C ILE A 16 3.43 -13.20 4.75
N LEU A 17 2.93 -14.23 4.05
CA LEU A 17 3.10 -15.62 4.40
C LEU A 17 4.26 -16.18 3.59
N SER A 18 5.27 -16.73 4.24
CA SER A 18 6.28 -17.57 3.59
C SER A 18 6.14 -19.00 4.07
N ILE A 19 5.89 -19.95 3.15
CA ILE A 19 5.47 -21.31 3.46
C ILE A 19 6.21 -22.33 2.61
N ASP A 20 6.61 -23.43 3.27
CA ASP A 20 7.04 -24.70 2.66
C ASP A 20 6.31 -25.85 3.32
N PHE A 21 6.68 -27.09 2.98
CA PHE A 21 6.05 -28.31 3.51
C PHE A 21 6.32 -28.57 4.99
N ASP A 22 7.36 -28.00 5.57
CA ASP A 22 7.80 -28.22 6.94
C ASP A 22 7.78 -26.97 7.81
N GLU A 23 7.68 -25.78 7.20
CA GLU A 23 7.70 -24.52 7.95
C GLU A 23 6.85 -23.43 7.31
N ALA A 24 6.33 -22.53 8.14
CA ALA A 24 5.67 -21.31 7.69
C ALA A 24 5.96 -20.16 8.65
N CYS A 25 6.06 -18.95 8.10
CA CYS A 25 6.29 -17.73 8.86
C CYS A 25 5.39 -16.61 8.33
N LEU A 26 4.75 -15.87 9.23
CA LEU A 26 3.94 -14.71 8.92
C LEU A 26 4.60 -13.43 9.44
N GLY A 27 4.70 -12.45 8.57
CA GLY A 27 5.17 -11.11 8.90
C GLY A 27 4.24 -10.02 8.39
N VAL A 28 4.06 -8.99 9.18
CA VAL A 28 3.34 -7.78 8.76
C VAL A 28 4.35 -6.72 8.35
N LEU A 29 4.32 -6.35 7.08
CA LEU A 29 5.09 -5.25 6.54
C LEU A 29 4.30 -3.95 6.71
N SER A 30 4.90 -2.99 7.39
CA SER A 30 4.37 -1.65 7.61
C SER A 30 5.45 -0.58 7.33
N GLU A 31 5.15 0.68 7.56
CA GLU A 31 6.13 1.78 7.47
C GLU A 31 7.32 1.61 8.42
N GLN A 32 7.10 1.00 9.56
CA GLN A 32 8.12 0.78 10.59
C GLN A 32 9.05 -0.40 10.26
N GLY A 33 8.77 -1.11 9.17
CA GLY A 33 9.48 -2.32 8.76
C GLY A 33 8.61 -3.56 8.87
N VAL A 34 9.25 -4.71 8.97
CA VAL A 34 8.58 -6.00 9.08
C VAL A 34 8.57 -6.47 10.54
N ARG A 35 7.39 -6.85 11.00
CA ARG A 35 7.21 -7.48 12.31
C ARG A 35 6.75 -8.92 12.10
N HIS A 36 7.51 -9.88 12.62
CA HIS A 36 7.09 -11.27 12.65
C HIS A 36 5.93 -11.42 13.63
N VAL A 37 4.86 -12.07 13.19
CA VAL A 37 3.61 -12.17 13.96
C VAL A 37 3.22 -13.61 14.28
N TRP A 38 3.75 -14.57 13.52
CA TRP A 38 3.52 -15.99 13.75
C TRP A 38 4.57 -16.83 13.01
N GLU A 39 4.91 -17.96 13.60
CA GLU A 39 5.79 -18.98 13.03
C GLU A 39 5.24 -20.36 13.42
N GLY A 40 5.27 -21.28 12.49
CA GLY A 40 4.81 -22.65 12.69
C GLY A 40 5.68 -23.65 11.97
N THR A 41 5.91 -24.79 12.62
CA THR A 41 6.58 -25.94 12.02
C THR A 41 5.51 -26.96 11.61
N LEU A 42 5.62 -27.50 10.43
CA LEU A 42 4.65 -28.35 9.79
C LEU A 42 5.21 -29.76 9.67
N ASN A 43 4.67 -30.66 10.44
CA ASN A 43 5.02 -32.06 10.35
C ASN A 43 4.04 -32.78 9.42
N LEU A 44 4.19 -32.59 8.10
CA LEU A 44 3.48 -33.44 7.14
C LEU A 44 4.03 -34.86 7.24
N PRO A 45 3.16 -35.88 7.38
CA PRO A 45 3.61 -37.27 7.44
C PRO A 45 4.31 -37.60 6.12
N SER A 46 5.46 -38.26 6.23
CA SER A 46 6.18 -38.77 5.07
C SER A 46 5.23 -39.66 4.24
N LYS A 47 5.33 -39.63 2.91
CA LYS A 47 4.56 -40.46 1.98
C LYS A 47 4.68 -41.98 2.23
N LEU A 48 5.56 -42.40 3.10
CA LEU A 48 5.81 -43.78 3.50
C LEU A 48 4.75 -44.37 4.48
N TYR A 49 3.96 -43.52 5.12
CA TYR A 49 2.87 -44.00 5.97
C TYR A 49 1.57 -43.96 5.15
N HIS A 50 0.76 -45.07 5.19
CA HIS A 50 -0.55 -45.21 4.54
C HIS A 50 -1.60 -44.19 5.07
N VAL A 51 -1.22 -42.97 5.26
CA VAL A 51 -2.09 -41.85 5.63
C VAL A 51 -2.58 -41.21 4.33
N ASP A 52 -3.84 -40.83 4.30
CA ASP A 52 -4.40 -40.03 3.20
C ASP A 52 -3.70 -38.68 3.13
N TYR A 53 -2.58 -38.66 2.41
CA TYR A 53 -1.71 -37.46 2.27
C TYR A 53 -2.49 -36.24 1.75
N GLU A 54 -3.45 -36.50 0.84
CA GLU A 54 -4.26 -35.39 0.29
C GLU A 54 -5.17 -34.76 1.35
N LYS A 55 -5.71 -35.59 2.24
CA LYS A 55 -6.54 -35.10 3.34
C LYS A 55 -5.72 -34.29 4.31
N VAL A 56 -4.57 -34.77 4.73
CA VAL A 56 -3.65 -34.06 5.65
C VAL A 56 -3.20 -32.74 5.04
N LEU A 57 -2.89 -32.73 3.73
CA LEU A 57 -2.51 -31.50 3.04
C LEU A 57 -3.67 -30.49 2.98
N ARG A 58 -4.89 -30.93 2.68
CA ARG A 58 -6.08 -30.06 2.69
C ARG A 58 -6.35 -29.47 4.07
N ASP A 59 -6.34 -30.31 5.11
CA ASP A 59 -6.58 -29.88 6.47
C ASP A 59 -5.54 -28.82 6.89
N PHE A 60 -4.29 -29.06 6.54
CA PHE A 60 -3.19 -28.13 6.77
C PHE A 60 -3.37 -26.79 6.02
N ILE A 61 -3.67 -26.81 4.72
CA ILE A 61 -3.91 -25.60 3.93
C ILE A 61 -5.07 -24.78 4.53
N THR A 62 -6.13 -25.48 4.94
CA THR A 62 -7.29 -24.84 5.58
C THR A 62 -6.91 -24.18 6.92
N GLU A 63 -6.09 -24.83 7.73
CA GLU A 63 -5.61 -24.29 9.00
C GLU A 63 -4.73 -23.07 8.78
N VAL A 64 -3.76 -23.12 7.88
CA VAL A 64 -2.90 -21.99 7.54
C VAL A 64 -3.75 -20.83 7.00
N ALA A 65 -4.68 -21.08 6.11
CA ALA A 65 -5.57 -20.04 5.58
C ALA A 65 -6.39 -19.37 6.70
N LYS A 66 -6.86 -20.12 7.69
CA LYS A 66 -7.57 -19.59 8.86
C LYS A 66 -6.66 -18.66 9.68
N ILE A 67 -5.44 -19.07 9.99
CA ILE A 67 -4.46 -18.26 10.71
C ILE A 67 -4.16 -16.95 9.95
N VAL A 68 -3.96 -17.05 8.63
CA VAL A 68 -3.73 -15.88 7.76
C VAL A 68 -4.89 -14.89 7.86
N LEU A 69 -6.14 -15.35 7.77
CA LEU A 69 -7.33 -14.50 7.84
C LEU A 69 -7.51 -13.85 9.22
N GLU A 70 -7.27 -14.60 10.30
CA GLU A 70 -7.34 -14.08 11.66
C GLU A 70 -6.31 -12.97 11.89
N ILE A 71 -5.06 -13.19 11.44
CA ILE A 71 -4.00 -12.18 11.55
C ILE A 71 -4.29 -11.00 10.62
N ALA A 72 -4.73 -11.24 9.38
CA ALA A 72 -5.08 -10.17 8.44
C ALA A 72 -6.14 -9.22 9.01
N LYS A 73 -7.16 -9.76 9.66
CA LYS A 73 -8.21 -8.97 10.32
C LYS A 73 -7.68 -8.22 11.54
N ARG A 74 -6.91 -8.89 12.39
CA ARG A 74 -6.35 -8.29 13.62
C ARG A 74 -5.42 -7.13 13.33
N GLU A 75 -4.61 -7.25 12.27
CA GLU A 75 -3.59 -6.26 11.90
C GLU A 75 -4.10 -5.23 10.88
N ASP A 76 -5.38 -5.30 10.47
CA ASP A 76 -6.00 -4.41 9.45
C ASP A 76 -5.14 -4.28 8.18
N VAL A 77 -4.67 -5.43 7.65
CA VAL A 77 -3.84 -5.42 6.44
C VAL A 77 -4.66 -5.12 5.20
N LYS A 78 -4.02 -4.62 4.16
CA LYS A 78 -4.68 -4.22 2.90
C LYS A 78 -4.38 -5.18 1.75
N ALA A 79 -3.44 -6.08 1.93
CA ALA A 79 -3.13 -7.15 0.97
C ALA A 79 -2.45 -8.32 1.67
N ILE A 80 -2.47 -9.48 1.00
CA ILE A 80 -1.79 -10.70 1.40
C ILE A 80 -0.82 -11.08 0.29
N LEU A 81 0.45 -11.33 0.63
CA LEU A 81 1.46 -11.88 -0.26
C LEU A 81 1.90 -13.24 0.26
N ILE A 82 1.74 -14.28 -0.55
CA ILE A 82 2.15 -15.64 -0.22
C ILE A 82 3.41 -15.97 -1.00
N SER A 83 4.45 -16.42 -0.32
CA SER A 83 5.72 -16.80 -0.92
C SER A 83 6.14 -18.19 -0.46
N GLY A 84 7.03 -18.80 -1.21
CA GLY A 84 7.58 -20.12 -0.90
C GLY A 84 8.00 -20.87 -2.14
N PRO A 85 8.77 -21.96 -1.99
CA PRO A 85 9.08 -22.87 -3.08
C PRO A 85 7.85 -23.70 -3.48
N GLY A 86 7.92 -24.39 -4.60
CA GLY A 86 6.92 -25.35 -5.04
C GLY A 86 5.49 -24.80 -5.16
N GLU A 87 4.51 -25.70 -5.03
CA GLU A 87 3.09 -25.40 -5.30
C GLU A 87 2.24 -25.09 -4.07
N ILE A 88 2.75 -25.34 -2.85
CA ILE A 88 1.94 -25.20 -1.62
C ILE A 88 1.39 -23.76 -1.46
N LYS A 89 2.16 -22.75 -1.85
CA LYS A 89 1.72 -21.35 -1.86
C LYS A 89 0.49 -21.12 -2.73
N ASN A 90 0.38 -21.85 -3.86
CA ASN A 90 -0.74 -21.72 -4.79
C ASN A 90 -2.00 -22.37 -4.23
N TYR A 91 -1.87 -23.47 -3.51
CA TYR A 91 -3.00 -24.09 -2.81
C TYR A 91 -3.54 -23.17 -1.71
N VAL A 92 -2.66 -22.56 -0.90
CA VAL A 92 -3.07 -21.56 0.10
C VAL A 92 -3.71 -20.34 -0.56
N LYS A 93 -3.16 -19.87 -1.69
CA LYS A 93 -3.74 -18.74 -2.44
C LYS A 93 -5.16 -19.06 -2.91
N THR A 94 -5.38 -20.24 -3.47
CA THR A 94 -6.71 -20.69 -3.91
C THR A 94 -7.68 -20.79 -2.73
N GLU A 95 -7.24 -21.33 -1.61
CA GLU A 95 -8.06 -21.45 -0.39
C GLU A 95 -8.46 -20.09 0.20
N LEU A 96 -7.62 -19.07 0.04
CA LEU A 96 -7.90 -17.70 0.50
C LEU A 96 -8.80 -16.92 -0.45
N ALA A 97 -8.76 -17.20 -1.75
CA ALA A 97 -9.45 -16.42 -2.79
C ALA A 97 -10.96 -16.31 -2.53
N ASP A 98 -11.59 -17.38 -2.03
CA ASP A 98 -13.03 -17.44 -1.75
C ASP A 98 -13.39 -16.96 -0.32
N LYS A 99 -12.39 -16.60 0.50
CA LYS A 99 -12.58 -16.29 1.92
C LYS A 99 -12.23 -14.86 2.29
N THR A 100 -11.70 -14.08 1.37
CA THR A 100 -11.32 -12.67 1.61
C THR A 100 -11.51 -11.83 0.35
N GLU A 101 -11.90 -10.58 0.55
CA GLU A 101 -11.90 -9.55 -0.51
C GLU A 101 -10.55 -8.86 -0.67
N LEU A 102 -9.59 -9.17 0.22
CA LEU A 102 -8.24 -8.61 0.12
C LEU A 102 -7.54 -9.16 -1.14
N PRO A 103 -6.79 -8.33 -1.86
CA PRO A 103 -5.96 -8.82 -2.95
C PRO A 103 -4.90 -9.79 -2.44
N VAL A 104 -4.84 -10.98 -3.06
CA VAL A 104 -3.91 -12.06 -2.70
C VAL A 104 -2.92 -12.25 -3.82
N TYR A 105 -1.66 -12.00 -3.53
CA TYR A 105 -0.52 -12.14 -4.44
C TYR A 105 0.28 -13.40 -4.11
N SER A 106 1.07 -13.90 -5.08
CA SER A 106 2.02 -14.97 -4.86
C SER A 106 3.37 -14.68 -5.52
N ASP A 107 4.43 -15.17 -4.90
CA ASP A 107 5.80 -15.13 -5.43
C ASP A 107 6.54 -16.41 -5.10
N SER A 108 7.60 -16.72 -5.84
CA SER A 108 8.43 -17.90 -5.60
C SER A 108 9.71 -17.48 -4.89
N THR A 109 10.02 -18.14 -3.78
CA THR A 109 11.29 -18.00 -3.05
C THR A 109 12.03 -19.34 -3.05
N SER A 110 13.30 -19.30 -2.73
CA SER A 110 14.15 -20.51 -2.67
C SER A 110 13.86 -21.37 -1.44
N THR A 111 13.35 -20.75 -0.37
CA THR A 111 12.98 -21.40 0.90
C THR A 111 11.64 -20.91 1.40
N GLY A 112 11.02 -21.65 2.31
CA GLY A 112 9.88 -21.22 3.12
C GLY A 112 10.26 -20.54 4.41
N GLY A 113 9.36 -20.53 5.39
CA GLY A 113 9.61 -20.05 6.74
C GLY A 113 10.12 -18.62 6.82
N CYS A 114 10.77 -18.26 7.90
CA CYS A 114 11.26 -16.90 8.13
C CYS A 114 12.43 -16.51 7.21
N GLN A 115 13.18 -17.48 6.65
CA GLN A 115 14.20 -17.20 5.65
C GLN A 115 13.56 -16.77 4.32
N GLY A 116 12.54 -17.50 3.87
CA GLY A 116 11.77 -17.16 2.67
C GLY A 116 11.04 -15.82 2.81
N LEU A 117 10.54 -15.49 4.00
CA LEU A 117 9.97 -14.17 4.28
C LEU A 117 11.02 -13.05 4.07
N ASN A 118 12.22 -13.22 4.57
CA ASN A 118 13.32 -12.26 4.37
C ASN A 118 13.76 -12.17 2.89
N GLU A 119 13.69 -13.27 2.15
CA GLU A 119 13.90 -13.26 0.70
C GLU A 119 12.80 -12.46 -0.01
N THR A 120 11.53 -12.68 0.33
CA THR A 120 10.36 -12.00 -0.24
C THR A 120 10.49 -10.47 -0.14
N LEU A 121 10.99 -9.97 0.98
CA LEU A 121 11.19 -8.53 1.21
C LEU A 121 12.19 -7.86 0.26
N LYS A 122 13.09 -8.62 -0.33
CA LYS A 122 14.11 -8.14 -1.28
C LYS A 122 13.64 -8.22 -2.74
N ARG A 123 12.50 -8.85 -3.00
CA ARG A 123 12.00 -9.11 -4.36
C ARG A 123 11.18 -7.92 -4.89
N ASP A 124 11.11 -7.83 -6.20
CA ASP A 124 10.35 -6.76 -6.85
C ASP A 124 8.83 -6.93 -6.71
N THR A 125 8.36 -8.14 -6.44
CA THR A 125 6.95 -8.42 -6.19
C THR A 125 6.40 -7.60 -5.03
N ILE A 126 7.13 -7.47 -3.92
CA ILE A 126 6.66 -6.66 -2.79
C ILE A 126 6.57 -5.17 -3.14
N LYS A 127 7.50 -4.66 -3.96
CA LYS A 127 7.46 -3.26 -4.43
C LYS A 127 6.24 -3.02 -5.32
N ARG A 128 5.91 -4.00 -6.18
CA ARG A 128 4.72 -3.95 -7.05
C ARG A 128 3.44 -3.94 -6.21
N VAL A 129 3.31 -4.85 -5.24
CA VAL A 129 2.14 -4.91 -4.34
C VAL A 129 1.93 -3.58 -3.61
N ILE A 130 3.00 -3.01 -3.05
CA ILE A 130 2.94 -1.70 -2.39
C ILE A 130 2.52 -0.60 -3.38
N GLY A 131 3.05 -0.63 -4.59
CA GLY A 131 2.70 0.34 -5.64
C GLY A 131 1.22 0.24 -6.05
N GLU A 132 0.69 -0.96 -6.23
CA GLU A 132 -0.72 -1.19 -6.56
C GLU A 132 -1.67 -0.71 -5.44
N LEU A 133 -1.31 -0.97 -4.18
CA LEU A 133 -2.06 -0.44 -3.03
C LEU A 133 -2.05 1.09 -3.00
N GLY A 134 -0.92 1.71 -3.34
CA GLY A 134 -0.81 3.16 -3.45
C GLY A 134 -1.73 3.73 -4.53
N VAL A 135 -1.81 3.09 -5.69
CA VAL A 135 -2.71 3.52 -6.79
C VAL A 135 -4.18 3.36 -6.39
N LEU A 136 -4.57 2.25 -5.76
CA LEU A 136 -5.93 2.04 -5.28
C LEU A 136 -6.33 3.12 -4.25
N LYS A 137 -5.43 3.43 -3.34
CA LYS A 137 -5.66 4.49 -2.34
C LYS A 137 -5.78 5.86 -2.98
N ALA A 138 -4.91 6.18 -3.92
CA ALA A 138 -4.96 7.45 -4.65
C ALA A 138 -6.26 7.60 -5.42
N ARG A 139 -6.78 6.52 -6.02
CA ARG A 139 -8.07 6.53 -6.71
C ARG A 139 -9.21 6.91 -5.75
N SER A 140 -9.27 6.29 -4.58
CA SER A 140 -10.28 6.61 -3.57
C SER A 140 -10.21 8.09 -3.12
N ILE A 141 -8.99 8.62 -2.92
CA ILE A 141 -8.80 10.03 -2.56
C ILE A 141 -9.22 10.95 -3.71
N LEU A 142 -8.92 10.58 -4.95
CA LEU A 142 -9.26 11.39 -6.12
C LEU A 142 -10.78 11.42 -6.37
N GLU A 143 -11.48 10.33 -6.10
CA GLU A 143 -12.94 10.29 -6.15
C GLU A 143 -13.56 11.20 -5.07
N GLU A 144 -13.10 11.11 -3.82
CA GLU A 144 -13.53 12.01 -2.74
C GLU A 144 -13.21 13.48 -3.09
N PHE A 145 -12.03 13.74 -3.65
CA PHE A 145 -11.64 15.07 -4.11
C PHE A 145 -12.61 15.63 -5.16
N LYS A 146 -12.95 14.84 -6.20
CA LYS A 146 -13.89 15.27 -7.24
C LYS A 146 -15.29 15.57 -6.69
N GLU A 147 -15.76 14.75 -5.77
CA GLU A 147 -17.04 15.02 -5.11
C GLU A 147 -17.00 16.32 -4.32
N LEU A 148 -15.96 16.56 -3.55
CA LEU A 148 -15.82 17.79 -2.77
C LEU A 148 -15.60 19.00 -3.67
N LEU A 149 -14.90 18.87 -4.79
CA LEU A 149 -14.68 19.96 -5.74
C LEU A 149 -16.01 20.52 -6.27
N VAL A 150 -17.02 19.66 -6.40
CA VAL A 150 -18.37 20.06 -6.85
C VAL A 150 -19.25 20.55 -5.69
N LYS A 151 -19.19 19.84 -4.54
CA LYS A 151 -20.11 20.08 -3.40
C LYS A 151 -19.62 21.19 -2.47
N ASP A 152 -18.31 21.27 -2.25
CA ASP A 152 -17.68 22.16 -1.26
C ASP A 152 -16.21 22.44 -1.66
N HIS A 153 -16.02 23.26 -2.66
CA HIS A 153 -14.71 23.54 -3.27
C HIS A 153 -13.68 24.11 -2.29
N ASP A 154 -14.10 24.73 -1.17
CA ASP A 154 -13.24 25.23 -0.13
C ASP A 154 -12.57 24.13 0.70
N MET A 155 -13.03 22.88 0.56
CA MET A 155 -12.45 21.69 1.20
C MET A 155 -11.40 20.98 0.36
N VAL A 156 -11.03 21.52 -0.80
CA VAL A 156 -10.04 20.94 -1.69
C VAL A 156 -9.04 21.98 -2.17
N SER A 157 -7.85 21.50 -2.53
CA SER A 157 -6.79 22.29 -3.15
C SER A 157 -6.15 21.49 -4.27
N TYR A 158 -5.73 22.13 -5.36
CA TYR A 158 -5.06 21.49 -6.48
C TYR A 158 -4.07 22.44 -7.15
N GLY A 159 -3.09 21.86 -7.85
CA GLY A 159 -1.95 22.60 -8.33
C GLY A 159 -0.93 22.91 -7.21
N LEU A 160 0.35 22.98 -7.62
CA LEU A 160 1.46 23.00 -6.66
C LEU A 160 1.38 24.16 -5.66
N ARG A 161 1.07 25.36 -6.13
CA ARG A 161 1.07 26.57 -5.29
C ARG A 161 -0.01 26.53 -4.21
N GLU A 162 -1.25 26.21 -4.60
CA GLU A 162 -2.36 26.16 -3.66
C GLU A 162 -2.18 25.04 -2.62
N VAL A 163 -1.70 23.88 -3.06
CA VAL A 163 -1.42 22.76 -2.17
C VAL A 163 -0.27 23.09 -1.21
N PHE A 164 0.74 23.82 -1.68
CA PHE A 164 1.83 24.30 -0.83
C PHE A 164 1.30 25.23 0.27
N ASP A 165 0.50 26.23 -0.07
CA ASP A 165 -0.09 27.16 0.88
C ASP A 165 -0.97 26.42 1.91
N ALA A 166 -1.82 25.50 1.45
CA ALA A 166 -2.64 24.65 2.32
C ALA A 166 -1.81 23.77 3.26
N SER A 167 -0.66 23.29 2.78
CA SER A 167 0.26 22.45 3.58
C SER A 167 0.93 23.25 4.69
N LEU A 168 1.35 24.49 4.41
CA LEU A 168 1.92 25.41 5.40
C LEU A 168 0.92 25.74 6.53
N MET A 169 -0.36 25.82 6.18
CA MET A 169 -1.44 26.07 7.16
C MET A 169 -1.83 24.81 7.96
N GLY A 170 -1.22 23.65 7.68
CA GLY A 170 -1.59 22.38 8.30
C GLY A 170 -3.00 21.89 7.91
N ALA A 171 -3.59 22.45 6.86
CA ALA A 171 -4.95 22.18 6.45
C ALA A 171 -5.13 20.83 5.71
N VAL A 172 -4.05 20.23 5.22
CA VAL A 172 -4.13 19.04 4.40
C VAL A 172 -4.49 17.79 5.23
N LYS A 173 -5.55 17.09 4.83
CA LYS A 173 -5.98 15.78 5.34
C LYS A 173 -5.33 14.66 4.53
N SER A 174 -5.46 14.72 3.19
CA SER A 174 -4.91 13.75 2.25
C SER A 174 -4.33 14.47 1.05
N LEU A 175 -3.20 13.99 0.54
CA LEU A 175 -2.49 14.57 -0.59
C LEU A 175 -2.08 13.47 -1.55
N VAL A 176 -2.40 13.67 -2.84
CA VAL A 176 -1.95 12.78 -3.92
C VAL A 176 -1.11 13.57 -4.91
N VAL A 177 0.03 13.01 -5.28
CA VAL A 177 0.96 13.66 -6.21
C VAL A 177 1.50 12.66 -7.22
N VAL A 178 1.69 13.09 -8.49
CA VAL A 178 2.37 12.29 -9.51
C VAL A 178 3.88 12.30 -9.31
N ASP A 179 4.53 11.16 -9.52
CA ASP A 179 5.98 11.01 -9.37
C ASP A 179 6.79 11.89 -10.34
N GLY A 180 6.17 12.32 -11.45
CA GLY A 180 6.74 13.25 -12.42
C GLY A 180 7.12 14.60 -11.80
N LEU A 181 6.28 15.15 -10.92
CA LEU A 181 6.56 16.43 -10.25
C LEU A 181 7.80 16.39 -9.35
N LEU A 182 8.17 15.21 -8.82
CA LEU A 182 9.39 15.05 -8.01
C LEU A 182 10.68 15.23 -8.84
N ARG A 183 10.56 15.21 -10.17
CA ARG A 183 11.66 15.31 -11.14
C ARG A 183 11.56 16.57 -12.01
N THR A 184 10.70 17.52 -11.63
CA THR A 184 10.58 18.77 -12.39
C THR A 184 11.95 19.47 -12.51
N PRO A 185 12.27 20.05 -13.69
CA PRO A 185 13.53 20.76 -13.90
C PRO A 185 13.68 22.02 -13.04
N SER A 186 12.57 22.65 -12.69
CA SER A 186 12.55 23.85 -11.86
C SER A 186 12.95 23.52 -10.41
N ASP A 187 14.04 24.09 -9.95
CA ASP A 187 14.48 23.95 -8.56
C ASP A 187 13.49 24.60 -7.59
N GLU A 188 12.85 25.69 -7.98
CA GLU A 188 11.86 26.39 -7.18
C GLU A 188 10.61 25.52 -6.96
N GLU A 189 10.03 24.99 -8.03
CA GLU A 189 8.86 24.10 -7.96
C GLU A 189 9.17 22.81 -7.18
N ARG A 190 10.36 22.25 -7.39
CA ARG A 190 10.79 21.06 -6.69
C ARG A 190 10.94 21.32 -5.19
N ASN A 191 11.54 22.42 -4.79
CA ASN A 191 11.66 22.82 -3.39
C ASN A 191 10.30 23.10 -2.75
N MET A 192 9.41 23.80 -3.48
CA MET A 192 8.03 24.03 -3.05
C MET A 192 7.27 22.70 -2.82
N LEU A 193 7.39 21.75 -3.75
CA LEU A 193 6.77 20.43 -3.60
C LEU A 193 7.33 19.67 -2.39
N PHE A 194 8.65 19.63 -2.23
CA PHE A 194 9.25 18.94 -1.09
C PHE A 194 8.84 19.54 0.24
N GLU A 195 8.75 20.86 0.32
CA GLU A 195 8.29 21.53 1.53
C GLU A 195 6.81 21.26 1.77
N ALA A 196 5.95 21.30 0.75
CA ALA A 196 4.54 20.94 0.86
C ALA A 196 4.36 19.50 1.41
N LEU A 197 5.10 18.53 0.86
CA LEU A 197 5.07 17.16 1.30
C LEU A 197 5.55 17.00 2.75
N ARG A 198 6.61 17.73 3.12
CA ARG A 198 7.16 17.74 4.49
C ARG A 198 6.15 18.27 5.48
N GLN A 199 5.54 19.43 5.19
CA GLN A 199 4.56 20.08 6.06
C GLN A 199 3.29 19.21 6.18
N ALA A 200 2.75 18.72 5.08
CA ALA A 200 1.61 17.81 5.09
C ALA A 200 1.88 16.59 5.98
N HIS A 201 3.07 15.99 5.85
CA HIS A 201 3.48 14.85 6.67
C HIS A 201 3.60 15.21 8.16
N GLN A 202 4.26 16.31 8.50
CA GLN A 202 4.43 16.76 9.89
C GLN A 202 3.08 17.00 10.59
N HIS A 203 2.08 17.49 9.85
CA HIS A 203 0.73 17.68 10.35
C HIS A 203 -0.14 16.41 10.26
N GLY A 204 0.46 15.24 9.96
CA GLY A 204 -0.24 13.97 9.95
C GLY A 204 -1.18 13.77 8.76
N ALA A 205 -0.96 14.47 7.64
CA ALA A 205 -1.68 14.19 6.39
C ALA A 205 -1.30 12.83 5.81
N GLU A 206 -2.24 12.19 5.14
CA GLU A 206 -1.97 11.02 4.32
C GLU A 206 -1.39 11.48 2.98
N VAL A 207 -0.19 11.03 2.65
CA VAL A 207 0.50 11.40 1.41
C VAL A 207 0.66 10.17 0.53
N VAL A 208 0.16 10.23 -0.72
CA VAL A 208 0.26 9.16 -1.70
C VAL A 208 0.96 9.66 -2.95
N ILE A 209 1.98 8.94 -3.40
CA ILE A 209 2.69 9.21 -4.64
C ILE A 209 2.31 8.14 -5.65
N VAL A 210 1.89 8.54 -6.84
CA VAL A 210 1.49 7.63 -7.91
C VAL A 210 2.36 7.81 -9.16
N PRO A 211 2.57 6.72 -9.94
CA PRO A 211 3.22 6.86 -11.23
C PRO A 211 2.37 7.73 -12.19
N GLY A 212 2.99 8.71 -12.84
CA GLY A 212 2.30 9.57 -13.81
C GLY A 212 1.69 8.81 -14.98
N LYS A 213 2.19 7.60 -15.31
CA LYS A 213 1.65 6.72 -16.35
C LYS A 213 0.47 5.85 -15.90
N SER A 214 0.10 5.86 -14.62
CA SER A 214 -1.11 5.18 -14.15
C SER A 214 -2.36 5.97 -14.54
N ASP A 215 -3.52 5.31 -14.61
CA ASP A 215 -4.80 5.97 -14.93
C ASP A 215 -5.06 7.14 -13.97
N VAL A 216 -4.82 6.93 -12.67
CA VAL A 216 -4.95 7.97 -11.64
C VAL A 216 -3.93 9.10 -11.86
N GLY A 217 -2.69 8.76 -12.26
CA GLY A 217 -1.64 9.74 -12.54
C GLY A 217 -2.01 10.65 -13.73
N LEU A 218 -2.50 10.07 -14.82
CA LEU A 218 -2.97 10.82 -16.00
C LEU A 218 -4.13 11.76 -15.66
N GLU A 219 -5.05 11.32 -14.81
CA GLU A 219 -6.16 12.15 -14.37
C GLU A 219 -5.68 13.31 -13.47
N LEU A 220 -4.72 13.06 -12.59
CA LEU A 220 -4.10 14.08 -11.72
C LEU A 220 -3.36 15.16 -12.52
N GLU A 221 -2.77 14.83 -13.67
CA GLU A 221 -2.12 15.82 -14.52
C GLU A 221 -3.08 16.93 -14.98
N GLY A 222 -4.36 16.62 -15.16
CA GLY A 222 -5.42 17.60 -15.42
C GLY A 222 -5.63 18.61 -14.28
N PHE A 223 -5.19 18.30 -13.06
CA PHE A 223 -5.22 19.17 -11.88
C PHE A 223 -3.83 19.73 -11.52
N GLY A 224 -2.88 19.71 -12.45
CA GLY A 224 -1.50 20.16 -12.21
C GLY A 224 -0.64 19.14 -11.45
N GLY A 225 -1.02 17.85 -11.49
CA GLY A 225 -0.24 16.73 -10.98
C GLY A 225 -0.26 16.57 -9.44
N VAL A 226 -0.98 17.43 -8.73
CA VAL A 226 -1.10 17.36 -7.27
C VAL A 226 -2.48 17.86 -6.81
N VAL A 227 -3.13 17.08 -5.93
CA VAL A 227 -4.40 17.43 -5.31
C VAL A 227 -4.35 17.16 -3.81
N ALA A 228 -5.14 17.92 -3.05
CA ALA A 228 -5.29 17.75 -1.62
C ALA A 228 -6.76 17.86 -1.19
N ILE A 229 -7.15 17.03 -0.23
CA ILE A 229 -8.37 17.17 0.56
C ILE A 229 -7.99 17.86 1.87
N LEU A 230 -8.78 18.82 2.28
CA LEU A 230 -8.51 19.63 3.45
C LEU A 230 -9.29 19.13 4.68
N ARG A 231 -8.82 19.49 5.86
CA ARG A 231 -9.48 19.21 7.16
C ARG A 231 -10.50 20.28 7.54
N PHE A 232 -10.27 21.49 7.04
CA PHE A 232 -11.10 22.65 7.24
C PHE A 232 -11.05 23.54 6.00
N LYS A 233 -12.08 24.36 5.82
CA LYS A 233 -12.22 25.24 4.66
C LYS A 233 -11.14 26.29 4.64
N LEU A 234 -10.47 26.45 3.51
CA LEU A 234 -9.63 27.58 3.21
C LEU A 234 -10.42 28.51 2.29
N HIS A 235 -10.86 29.66 2.83
CA HIS A 235 -11.48 30.70 2.02
C HIS A 235 -10.43 31.23 1.04
N LYS A 236 -10.53 30.82 -0.22
CA LYS A 236 -9.72 31.38 -1.30
C LYS A 236 -10.17 32.83 -1.48
N THR A 237 -9.33 33.79 -1.11
CA THR A 237 -9.57 35.17 -1.49
C THR A 237 -9.54 35.21 -3.01
N ARG A 238 -10.73 35.30 -3.66
CA ARG A 238 -10.76 35.61 -5.09
C ARG A 238 -10.06 36.96 -5.25
N VAL A 239 -8.87 36.92 -5.82
CA VAL A 239 -8.33 38.15 -6.42
C VAL A 239 -9.18 38.37 -7.66
N ASP A 240 -10.17 39.24 -7.55
CA ASP A 240 -10.91 39.72 -8.70
C ASP A 240 -9.89 40.36 -9.63
N LEU A 241 -9.53 39.67 -10.69
CA LEU A 241 -8.83 40.24 -11.85
C LEU A 241 -9.85 41.12 -12.59
N THR A 242 -10.21 42.24 -12.00
CA THR A 242 -10.78 43.35 -12.73
C THR A 242 -9.71 44.40 -12.89
N GLU A 243 -8.99 44.31 -14.04
CA GLU A 243 -8.61 45.47 -14.88
C GLU A 243 -8.00 44.99 -16.18
#